data_175562e5bbde4fc364efa92f88f7d597
#
_entry.id   175562e5bbde4fc364efa92f88f7d597
#
_cell.length_a   1.000
_cell.length_b   1.000
_cell.length_c   1.000
_cell.angle_alpha   90.00
_cell.angle_beta   90.00
_cell.angle_gamma   90.00
#
_symmetry.space_group_name_H-M   'P 1'
#
loop_
_entity.id
_entity.type
_entity.pdbx_description
1 polymer ?
#
loop_
_entity_poly.entity_id
_entity_poly.type
_entity_poly.pdbx_seq_one_letter_code
_entity_poly.pdbx_strand_id
1 'polypeptide(L)'
;TLELMKQYPDITSAEPGHGLSGTTPYHINHDTVEIPSILYLSEVSHVLDNHAYIYGGGYYRRGHIQNALVGASYEELEKDGVILPDMDSIDYHFGLENPHNIGDSAILCFRYQIFVTRSDVCLIKGIQSGTPEIVGVYDSLGGKK
;
A
#
# COMPACT_ATOMS: atom_id res chain seq x y z
N THR A 1 12.89 -13.04 -8.43
CA THR A 1 12.68 -13.81 -9.68
C THR A 1 13.85 -13.66 -10.63
N LEU A 2 14.28 -12.44 -10.96
CA LEU A 2 15.43 -12.20 -11.87
C LEU A 2 16.73 -12.84 -11.36
N GLU A 3 17.00 -12.77 -10.08
CA GLU A 3 18.17 -13.41 -9.48
C GLU A 3 18.12 -14.95 -9.57
N LEU A 4 16.93 -15.53 -9.45
CA LEU A 4 16.77 -16.97 -9.67
C LEU A 4 17.00 -17.34 -11.14
N MET A 5 16.53 -16.54 -12.09
CA MET A 5 16.79 -16.80 -13.51
C MET A 5 18.28 -16.76 -13.86
N LYS A 6 19.07 -15.88 -13.20
CA LYS A 6 20.53 -15.87 -13.35
C LYS A 6 21.20 -17.14 -12.86
N GLN A 7 20.65 -17.76 -11.80
CA GLN A 7 21.19 -19.01 -11.22
C GLN A 7 20.78 -20.24 -12.01
N TYR A 8 19.68 -20.18 -12.75
CA TYR A 8 19.10 -21.30 -13.49
C TYR A 8 18.94 -20.93 -14.97
N PRO A 9 19.99 -21.09 -15.79
CA PRO A 9 20.01 -20.65 -17.19
C PRO A 9 18.97 -21.35 -18.09
N ASP A 10 18.43 -22.48 -17.65
CA ASP A 10 17.36 -23.19 -18.36
C ASP A 10 16.00 -22.48 -18.25
N ILE A 11 15.85 -21.55 -17.31
CA ILE A 11 14.65 -20.72 -17.18
C ILE A 11 14.77 -19.55 -18.16
N THR A 12 14.07 -19.65 -19.28
CA THR A 12 14.15 -18.67 -20.36
C THR A 12 13.08 -17.58 -20.29
N SER A 13 12.05 -17.76 -19.47
CA SER A 13 10.96 -16.79 -19.32
C SER A 13 10.38 -16.78 -17.91
N ALA A 14 9.79 -15.69 -17.53
CA ALA A 14 9.05 -15.54 -16.27
C ALA A 14 7.79 -14.69 -16.47
N GLU A 15 6.76 -14.97 -15.71
CA GLU A 15 5.53 -14.18 -15.63
C GLU A 15 5.51 -13.39 -14.32
N PRO A 16 6.14 -12.21 -14.25
CA PRO A 16 6.27 -11.44 -13.02
C PRO A 16 4.96 -10.73 -12.69
N GLY A 17 4.10 -11.33 -11.88
CA GLY A 17 2.83 -10.70 -11.48
C GLY A 17 3.01 -9.34 -10.81
N HIS A 18 3.92 -9.21 -9.85
CA HIS A 18 4.18 -7.96 -9.11
C HIS A 18 5.47 -7.25 -9.53
N GLY A 19 6.31 -7.89 -10.32
CA GLY A 19 7.64 -7.39 -10.64
C GLY A 19 7.66 -6.09 -11.42
N LEU A 20 6.61 -5.80 -12.20
CA LEU A 20 6.51 -4.56 -12.97
C LEU A 20 5.99 -3.37 -12.15
N SER A 21 5.27 -3.64 -11.08
CA SER A 21 4.69 -2.60 -10.24
C SER A 21 5.44 -2.36 -8.93
N GLY A 22 6.39 -3.23 -8.59
CA GLY A 22 7.11 -3.15 -7.32
C GLY A 22 6.21 -3.24 -6.09
N THR A 23 4.99 -3.71 -6.24
CA THR A 23 3.94 -3.65 -5.22
C THR A 23 3.85 -4.92 -4.40
N THR A 24 4.92 -5.33 -3.76
CA THR A 24 4.87 -6.48 -2.87
C THR A 24 4.94 -6.04 -1.41
N PRO A 25 4.26 -6.73 -0.48
CA PRO A 25 4.45 -6.54 0.96
C PRO A 25 5.90 -6.76 1.40
N TYR A 26 6.70 -7.36 0.54
CA TYR A 26 8.11 -7.61 0.75
C TYR A 26 8.92 -6.33 0.96
N HIS A 27 8.56 -5.23 0.29
CA HIS A 27 9.24 -3.94 0.39
C HIS A 27 9.22 -3.34 1.78
N ILE A 28 8.14 -3.53 2.54
CA ILE A 28 8.03 -3.00 3.89
C ILE A 28 9.01 -3.70 4.85
N ASN A 29 9.37 -4.94 4.54
CA ASN A 29 10.17 -5.79 5.42
C ASN A 29 11.63 -5.94 4.98
N HIS A 30 11.97 -5.53 3.75
CA HIS A 30 13.28 -5.78 3.15
C HIS A 30 13.72 -4.56 2.35
N ASP A 31 15.01 -4.27 2.44
CA ASP A 31 15.65 -3.30 1.56
C ASP A 31 15.69 -3.89 0.15
N THR A 32 14.85 -3.38 -0.71
CA THR A 32 14.81 -3.78 -2.13
C THR A 32 15.05 -2.57 -3.00
N VAL A 33 15.63 -2.80 -4.18
CA VAL A 33 15.82 -1.76 -5.19
C VAL A 33 14.55 -1.41 -5.96
N GLU A 34 13.49 -2.17 -5.74
CA GLU A 34 12.22 -1.98 -6.42
C GLU A 34 11.45 -0.84 -5.75
N ILE A 35 10.85 0.02 -6.55
CA ILE A 35 10.05 1.16 -6.10
C ILE A 35 8.57 0.81 -6.29
N PRO A 36 7.76 0.82 -5.22
CA PRO A 36 6.32 0.62 -5.35
C PRO A 36 5.69 1.67 -6.27
N SER A 37 4.97 1.23 -7.28
CA SER A 37 4.29 2.13 -8.23
C SER A 37 2.85 2.44 -7.82
N ILE A 38 2.30 1.70 -6.86
CA ILE A 38 0.94 1.88 -6.36
C ILE A 38 0.99 1.86 -4.82
N LEU A 39 0.47 2.89 -4.21
CA LEU A 39 0.33 3.02 -2.76
C LEU A 39 -1.11 3.42 -2.43
N TYR A 40 -1.60 2.99 -1.28
CA TYR A 40 -2.83 3.46 -0.72
C TYR A 40 -2.53 4.44 0.42
N LEU A 41 -2.95 5.68 0.25
CA LEU A 41 -2.86 6.69 1.28
C LEU A 41 -4.19 6.75 2.05
N SER A 42 -4.09 6.63 3.34
CA SER A 42 -5.19 6.73 4.29
C SER A 42 -4.80 7.61 5.46
N GLU A 43 -5.67 7.71 6.44
CA GLU A 43 -5.42 8.41 7.69
C GLU A 43 -6.05 7.67 8.87
N VAL A 44 -5.57 7.96 10.08
CA VAL A 44 -6.17 7.48 11.32
C VAL A 44 -7.51 8.17 11.53
N SER A 45 -8.57 7.38 11.50
CA SER A 45 -9.96 7.83 11.58
C SER A 45 -10.47 7.96 13.01
N HIS A 46 -10.09 7.06 13.89
CA HIS A 46 -10.50 7.04 15.29
C HIS A 46 -9.58 6.16 16.13
N VAL A 47 -9.69 6.33 17.43
CA VAL A 47 -9.02 5.52 18.44
C VAL A 47 -10.09 4.91 19.36
N LEU A 48 -10.03 3.62 19.58
CA LEU A 48 -10.94 2.88 20.46
C LEU A 48 -10.15 1.82 21.23
N ASP A 49 -10.38 1.74 22.54
CA ASP A 49 -9.74 0.74 23.41
C ASP A 49 -8.21 0.65 23.25
N ASN A 50 -7.55 1.80 23.15
CA ASN A 50 -6.10 1.94 22.95
C ASN A 50 -5.57 1.37 21.63
N HIS A 51 -6.45 1.21 20.63
CA HIS A 51 -6.11 0.86 19.26
C HIS A 51 -6.47 2.02 18.34
N ALA A 52 -5.63 2.29 17.37
CA ALA A 52 -5.93 3.20 16.29
C ALA A 52 -6.52 2.44 15.09
N TYR A 53 -7.37 3.10 14.34
CA TYR A 53 -8.01 2.55 13.14
C TYR A 53 -7.85 3.52 11.99
N ILE A 54 -7.45 2.99 10.83
CA ILE A 54 -7.33 3.76 9.59
C ILE A 54 -8.49 3.44 8.66
N TYR A 55 -8.85 4.38 7.78
CA TYR A 55 -9.85 4.12 6.74
C TYR A 55 -9.36 3.07 5.77
N GLY A 56 -10.13 2.02 5.59
CA GLY A 56 -9.88 0.99 4.58
C GLY A 56 -10.44 1.36 3.21
N GLY A 57 -11.41 2.28 3.14
CA GLY A 57 -11.96 2.79 1.89
C GLY A 57 -12.69 1.77 1.03
N GLY A 58 -13.15 0.67 1.60
CA GLY A 58 -13.69 -0.46 0.83
C GLY A 58 -12.60 -1.23 0.10
N TYR A 59 -11.48 -1.39 0.76
CA TYR A 59 -10.30 -2.09 0.28
C TYR A 59 -10.56 -3.58 0.17
N TYR A 60 -10.45 -4.12 -1.04
CA TYR A 60 -10.52 -5.55 -1.29
C TYR A 60 -9.14 -6.11 -1.61
N ARG A 61 -8.79 -7.23 -1.00
CA ARG A 61 -7.48 -7.85 -1.17
C ARG A 61 -7.54 -9.37 -1.16
N ARG A 62 -6.55 -9.95 -1.80
CA ARG A 62 -6.16 -11.34 -1.55
C ARG A 62 -4.90 -11.37 -0.71
N GLY A 63 -4.95 -12.07 0.41
CA GLY A 63 -3.83 -12.19 1.35
C GLY A 63 -3.80 -11.09 2.42
N HIS A 64 -2.86 -11.21 3.34
CA HIS A 64 -2.78 -10.34 4.52
C HIS A 64 -1.93 -9.11 4.24
N ILE A 65 -2.39 -7.93 4.69
CA ILE A 65 -1.53 -6.78 4.91
C ILE A 65 -0.91 -6.98 6.29
N GLN A 66 0.40 -6.87 6.38
CA GLN A 66 1.09 -7.08 7.65
C GLN A 66 1.52 -5.78 8.30
N ASN A 67 1.75 -4.74 7.50
CA ASN A 67 2.29 -3.49 7.99
C ASN A 67 1.74 -2.29 7.21
N ALA A 68 1.68 -1.15 7.91
CA ALA A 68 1.49 0.17 7.34
C ALA A 68 2.67 1.07 7.76
N LEU A 69 2.91 2.16 7.05
CA LEU A 69 3.73 3.27 7.50
C LEU A 69 2.79 4.34 8.04
N VAL A 70 2.94 4.73 9.29
CA VAL A 70 1.99 5.65 9.97
C VAL A 70 2.77 6.77 10.66
N GLY A 71 2.29 7.99 10.55
CA GLY A 71 2.90 9.15 11.22
C GLY A 71 2.22 10.48 10.90
N ALA A 72 2.51 11.47 11.73
CA ALA A 72 1.98 12.83 11.57
C ALA A 72 2.59 13.57 10.37
N SER A 73 3.81 13.21 9.96
CA SER A 73 4.51 13.77 8.80
C SER A 73 5.30 12.67 8.08
N TYR A 74 5.84 13.00 6.89
CA TYR A 74 6.68 12.05 6.14
C TYR A 74 7.93 11.63 6.92
N GLU A 75 8.52 12.55 7.66
CA GLU A 75 9.73 12.33 8.46
C GLU A 75 9.46 11.44 9.69
N GLU A 76 8.21 11.39 10.12
CA GLU A 76 7.78 10.64 11.31
C GLU A 76 7.09 9.32 10.97
N LEU A 77 7.11 8.90 9.70
CA LEU A 77 6.51 7.63 9.31
C LEU A 77 7.24 6.46 9.97
N GLU A 78 6.52 5.75 10.79
CA GLU A 78 6.97 4.54 11.45
C GLU A 78 6.22 3.32 10.91
N LYS A 79 6.90 2.18 10.94
CA LYS A 79 6.29 0.91 10.56
C LYS A 79 5.42 0.39 11.69
N ASP A 80 4.16 0.15 11.39
CA ASP A 80 3.20 -0.42 12.32
C ASP A 80 2.60 -1.72 11.78
N GLY A 81 2.31 -2.64 12.67
CA GLY A 81 1.55 -3.83 12.36
C GLY A 81 0.07 -3.49 12.13
N VAL A 82 -0.55 -4.22 11.23
CA VAL A 82 -1.98 -4.10 10.96
C VAL A 82 -2.70 -5.30 11.55
N ILE A 83 -3.55 -5.05 12.55
CA ILE A 83 -4.44 -6.05 13.13
C ILE A 83 -5.62 -6.20 12.16
N LEU A 84 -5.68 -7.32 11.48
CA LEU A 84 -6.77 -7.60 10.56
C LEU A 84 -7.80 -8.50 11.21
N PRO A 85 -9.10 -8.20 11.03
CA PRO A 85 -10.11 -9.21 11.19
C PRO A 85 -9.84 -10.36 10.20
N ASP A 86 -10.03 -11.57 10.64
CA ASP A 86 -9.73 -12.82 9.93
C ASP A 86 -10.74 -13.08 8.79
N MET A 87 -10.83 -12.14 7.81
CA MET A 87 -11.83 -12.21 6.75
C MET A 87 -11.30 -11.79 5.38
N ASP A 88 -11.58 -12.60 4.37
CA ASP A 88 -11.48 -12.28 2.93
C ASP A 88 -12.61 -11.31 2.50
N SER A 89 -12.78 -10.21 3.21
CA SER A 89 -13.88 -9.29 2.97
C SER A 89 -13.40 -7.90 2.56
N ILE A 90 -14.34 -7.09 2.13
CA ILE A 90 -14.12 -5.66 1.89
C ILE A 90 -13.90 -4.98 3.24
N ASP A 91 -12.72 -4.47 3.45
CA ASP A 91 -12.35 -3.80 4.69
C ASP A 91 -12.69 -2.30 4.61
N TYR A 92 -13.43 -1.83 5.60
CA TYR A 92 -13.75 -0.41 5.77
C TYR A 92 -12.77 0.29 6.69
N HIS A 93 -12.21 -0.44 7.66
CA HIS A 93 -11.19 0.03 8.58
C HIS A 93 -10.17 -1.06 8.85
N PHE A 94 -8.92 -0.65 9.10
CA PHE A 94 -7.85 -1.51 9.58
C PHE A 94 -7.45 -1.07 10.98
N GLY A 95 -7.28 -2.01 11.89
CA GLY A 95 -6.69 -1.77 13.21
C GLY A 95 -5.17 -1.71 13.11
N LEU A 96 -4.55 -0.84 13.90
CA LEU A 96 -3.10 -0.71 14.08
C LEU A 96 -2.70 -1.28 15.44
N GLU A 97 -1.50 -1.83 15.54
CA GLU A 97 -0.99 -2.42 16.79
C GLU A 97 -0.73 -1.36 17.85
N ASN A 98 -0.26 -0.19 17.44
CA ASN A 98 0.07 0.91 18.33
C ASN A 98 -0.99 2.01 18.27
N PRO A 99 -1.19 2.75 19.37
CA PRO A 99 -2.01 3.94 19.35
C PRO A 99 -1.29 5.04 18.56
N HIS A 100 -2.01 5.61 17.58
CA HIS A 100 -1.61 6.78 16.81
C HIS A 100 -2.64 7.90 17.02
N ASN A 101 -2.33 9.11 16.59
CA ASN A 101 -3.25 10.22 16.71
C ASN A 101 -4.24 10.24 15.55
N ILE A 102 -5.47 10.68 15.81
CA ILE A 102 -6.47 10.92 14.76
C ILE A 102 -5.91 11.95 13.78
N GLY A 103 -5.97 11.64 12.49
CA GLY A 103 -5.43 12.46 11.41
C GLY A 103 -3.99 12.12 11.01
N ASP A 104 -3.29 11.23 11.72
CA ASP A 104 -2.00 10.74 11.25
C ASP A 104 -2.17 10.04 9.91
N SER A 105 -1.24 10.28 9.00
CA SER A 105 -1.23 9.64 7.68
C SER A 105 -0.83 8.18 7.79
N ALA A 106 -1.46 7.34 6.97
CA ALA A 106 -1.13 5.93 6.87
C ALA A 106 -0.93 5.52 5.41
N ILE A 107 0.18 4.85 5.13
CA ILE A 107 0.52 4.37 3.79
C ILE A 107 0.55 2.85 3.81
N LEU A 108 -0.28 2.26 2.95
CA LEU A 108 -0.33 0.82 2.73
C LEU A 108 0.27 0.48 1.38
N CYS A 109 1.15 -0.52 1.34
CA CYS A 109 1.66 -1.07 0.10
C CYS A 109 0.75 -2.16 -0.44
N PHE A 110 0.57 -2.20 -1.76
CA PHE A 110 -0.38 -3.07 -2.43
C PHE A 110 0.25 -4.32 -3.04
N ARG A 111 -0.53 -5.39 -3.03
CA ARG A 111 -0.43 -6.41 -4.07
C ARG A 111 -1.25 -6.01 -5.29
N TYR A 112 -0.81 -6.42 -6.48
CA TYR A 112 -1.45 -6.12 -7.76
C TYR A 112 -2.93 -6.56 -7.88
N GLN A 113 -3.39 -7.48 -7.04
CA GLN A 113 -4.77 -8.01 -7.02
C GLN A 113 -5.65 -7.34 -5.98
N ILE A 114 -5.50 -6.04 -5.82
CA ILE A 114 -6.22 -5.25 -4.85
C ILE A 114 -6.96 -4.14 -5.58
N PHE A 115 -8.13 -3.81 -5.11
CA PHE A 115 -8.84 -2.61 -5.51
C PHE A 115 -9.49 -1.95 -4.31
N VAL A 116 -9.71 -0.65 -4.43
CA VAL A 116 -10.35 0.18 -3.43
C VAL A 116 -11.60 0.78 -4.06
N THR A 117 -12.75 0.60 -3.42
CA THR A 117 -14.04 0.96 -4.02
C THR A 117 -14.49 2.38 -3.71
N ARG A 118 -13.87 3.05 -2.75
CA ARG A 118 -14.31 4.35 -2.22
C ARG A 118 -13.22 5.40 -2.15
N SER A 119 -12.10 5.18 -2.82
CA SER A 119 -11.01 6.15 -2.87
C SER A 119 -10.76 6.62 -4.29
N ASP A 120 -10.26 7.83 -4.42
CA ASP A 120 -9.80 8.35 -5.68
C ASP A 120 -8.45 7.77 -6.05
N VAL A 121 -8.17 7.72 -7.35
CA VAL A 121 -6.88 7.34 -7.91
C VAL A 121 -6.15 8.59 -8.36
N CYS A 122 -5.04 8.89 -7.72
CA CYS A 122 -4.18 10.01 -8.06
C CYS A 122 -2.99 9.50 -8.87
N LEU A 123 -2.84 9.99 -10.11
CA LEU A 123 -1.70 9.67 -10.95
C LEU A 123 -0.60 10.72 -10.74
N ILE A 124 0.57 10.25 -10.33
CA ILE A 124 1.72 11.10 -10.06
C ILE A 124 2.88 10.68 -10.97
N LYS A 125 3.48 11.63 -11.66
CA LYS A 125 4.73 11.44 -12.40
C LYS A 125 5.88 12.17 -11.73
N GLY A 126 7.11 11.86 -12.15
CA GLY A 126 8.30 12.61 -11.72
C GLY A 126 8.82 12.28 -10.32
N ILE A 127 8.32 11.22 -9.67
CA ILE A 127 8.78 10.80 -8.34
C ILE A 127 10.29 10.47 -8.39
N GLN A 128 10.72 9.68 -9.37
CA GLN A 128 12.13 9.27 -9.50
C GLN A 128 13.07 10.43 -9.88
N SER A 129 12.54 11.48 -10.48
CA SER A 129 13.33 12.69 -10.82
C SER A 129 13.32 13.73 -9.69
N GLY A 130 12.65 13.47 -8.58
CA GLY A 130 12.50 14.41 -7.48
C GLY A 130 11.58 15.61 -7.76
N THR A 131 10.80 15.54 -8.83
CA THR A 131 9.85 16.58 -9.23
C THR A 131 8.44 16.00 -9.39
N PRO A 132 7.78 15.59 -8.30
CA PRO A 132 6.47 14.96 -8.37
C PRO A 132 5.42 15.95 -8.87
N GLU A 133 4.58 15.50 -9.79
CA GLU A 133 3.47 16.26 -10.34
C GLU A 133 2.23 15.38 -10.45
N ILE A 134 1.09 15.85 -9.96
CA ILE A 134 -0.20 15.19 -10.15
C ILE A 134 -0.67 15.45 -11.58
N VAL A 135 -0.79 14.40 -12.38
CA VAL A 135 -1.21 14.49 -13.78
C VAL A 135 -2.68 14.12 -14.00
N GLY A 136 -3.32 13.55 -13.01
CA GLY A 136 -4.74 13.25 -13.08
C GLY A 136 -5.29 12.70 -11.78
N VAL A 137 -6.56 12.98 -11.54
CA VAL A 137 -7.34 12.40 -10.44
C VAL A 137 -8.58 11.74 -11.03
N TYR A 138 -8.88 10.55 -10.60
CA TYR A 138 -9.99 9.74 -11.08
C TYR A 138 -10.74 9.17 -9.88
N ASP A 139 -12.03 8.90 -10.05
CA ASP A 139 -12.78 8.11 -9.09
C ASP A 139 -12.42 6.62 -9.17
N SER A 140 -12.97 5.82 -8.27
CA SER A 140 -12.73 4.37 -8.22
C SER A 140 -13.25 3.60 -9.43
N LEU A 141 -14.08 4.21 -10.26
CA LEU A 141 -14.62 3.63 -11.49
C LEU A 141 -13.88 4.12 -12.75
N GLY A 142 -12.88 4.99 -12.58
CA GLY A 142 -12.08 5.54 -13.67
C GLY A 142 -12.64 6.83 -14.28
N GLY A 143 -13.70 7.40 -13.70
CA GLY A 143 -14.20 8.72 -14.10
C GLY A 143 -13.20 9.81 -13.72
N LYS A 144 -12.82 10.66 -14.66
CA LYS A 144 -11.90 11.78 -14.41
C LYS A 144 -12.61 12.86 -13.57
N LYS A 145 -11.95 13.32 -12.53
CA LYS A 145 -12.34 14.44 -11.68
C LYS A 145 -11.67 15.76 -12.09
#